data_646aa2a8bd13bee726ea4965d20450e4
#
_entry.id   646aa2a8bd13bee726ea4965d20450e4
#
_cell.length_a   1.000
_cell.length_b   1.000
_cell.length_c   1.000
_cell.angle_alpha   90.00
_cell.angle_beta   90.00
_cell.angle_gamma   90.00
#
_symmetry.space_group_name_H-M   'P 1'
#
loop_
_entity.id
_entity.type
_entity.pdbx_description
1 polymer ?
#
loop_
_entity_poly.entity_id
_entity_poly.type
_entity_poly.pdbx_seq_one_letter_code
_entity_poly.pdbx_strand_id
1 'polypeptide(L)'
;MKIESIKMKNFRSYKEETEIYFDDLTVLVGKNDIGKSTILEALDIFFNDGNGVIKIDKTDLNTHASRDGDSETVISVCFSELPESIIIDSTVQTTLTSEYMLNSDGFLELVKKYKSGGKASVFIRAKHPTNTDCKDLLLKKNVDLKRIITTKGIECENQSVNATMRKSIWNHYADELNLQEIEIDVSKEDAKKIWDKLSSYMPVYSLFQSDRKNSDGDSEVQDPLKEAVKQIINDEELQKTLSSVAEIVETKLKEVSSRTLEKLREMDPAVANSLNPMIPTADKLKWTDVFKAVSISGDEDIPINKRGSGVKRLILLNFFRAEAERRAEEGDNTGIIYAIEEPETSQHSNNQRMLIKALKELAQSANTQVLLTTHSPVIVKELDFENLRLIYEDGNGKHILSVEPAVLQYPSLNEVNYVAYGEITEEYHNELYGFLEFQQWLNDYKIGRPKRSYLYVKNGNTKILNLDLTEYVRHQIHHPENHSNTHFTIGELKQSIEDMRNYIRSRAEAEEIWEPIPDDENI
;
A
#
# COMPACT_ATOMS: atom_id res chain seq x y z
N MET A 1 -0.91 -8.03 13.22
CA MET A 1 -0.67 -8.51 11.83
C MET A 1 -0.16 -7.34 11.00
N LYS A 2 0.90 -7.57 10.21
CA LYS A 2 1.45 -6.61 9.24
C LYS A 2 1.33 -7.17 7.82
N ILE A 3 1.27 -6.28 6.82
CA ILE A 3 1.44 -6.71 5.43
C ILE A 3 2.92 -7.00 5.21
N GLU A 4 3.23 -8.20 4.72
CA GLU A 4 4.56 -8.61 4.27
C GLU A 4 4.76 -8.28 2.80
N SER A 5 3.80 -8.70 1.96
CA SER A 5 3.81 -8.41 0.53
C SER A 5 2.41 -8.34 -0.08
N ILE A 6 2.31 -7.71 -1.24
CA ILE A 6 1.17 -7.82 -2.16
C ILE A 6 1.62 -8.45 -3.47
N LYS A 7 0.79 -9.33 -4.02
CA LYS A 7 0.92 -9.85 -5.38
C LYS A 7 -0.27 -9.40 -6.20
N MET A 8 -0.02 -8.88 -7.38
CA MET A 8 -1.07 -8.44 -8.31
C MET A 8 -0.87 -9.12 -9.66
N LYS A 9 -1.98 -9.58 -10.25
CA LYS A 9 -2.00 -10.12 -11.61
C LYS A 9 -3.23 -9.61 -12.35
N ASN A 10 -3.04 -9.25 -13.62
CA ASN A 10 -4.09 -8.74 -14.49
C ASN A 10 -4.81 -7.49 -13.93
N PHE A 11 -4.11 -6.67 -13.17
CA PHE A 11 -4.69 -5.46 -12.59
C PHE A 11 -4.09 -4.21 -13.24
N ARG A 12 -4.90 -3.45 -13.96
CA ARG A 12 -4.50 -2.24 -14.71
C ARG A 12 -3.25 -2.47 -15.57
N SER A 13 -2.15 -1.80 -15.26
CA SER A 13 -0.89 -1.93 -15.99
C SER A 13 -0.07 -3.18 -15.62
N TYR A 14 -0.44 -3.90 -14.56
CA TYR A 14 0.24 -5.12 -14.12
C TYR A 14 -0.43 -6.35 -14.75
N LYS A 15 0.16 -6.91 -15.83
CA LYS A 15 -0.33 -8.11 -16.51
C LYS A 15 0.15 -9.37 -15.80
N GLU A 16 1.44 -9.50 -15.66
CA GLU A 16 2.07 -10.64 -15.00
C GLU A 16 1.98 -10.50 -13.48
N GLU A 17 2.10 -11.61 -12.76
CA GLU A 17 2.13 -11.58 -11.30
C GLU A 17 3.34 -10.80 -10.81
N THR A 18 3.08 -9.70 -10.15
CA THR A 18 4.11 -8.80 -9.62
C THR A 18 3.98 -8.75 -8.11
N GLU A 19 5.08 -9.04 -7.40
CA GLU A 19 5.13 -9.04 -5.93
C GLU A 19 5.91 -7.82 -5.42
N ILE A 20 5.37 -7.20 -4.38
CA ILE A 20 5.96 -6.04 -3.71
C ILE A 20 6.01 -6.31 -2.22
N TYR A 21 7.20 -6.22 -1.62
CA TYR A 21 7.44 -6.38 -0.19
C TYR A 21 7.36 -5.05 0.54
N PHE A 22 6.81 -5.08 1.75
CA PHE A 22 6.60 -3.91 2.58
C PHE A 22 7.33 -4.03 3.93
N ASP A 23 7.88 -2.91 4.37
CA ASP A 23 8.41 -2.69 5.71
C ASP A 23 7.46 -1.81 6.52
N ASP A 24 7.88 -1.39 7.72
CA ASP A 24 7.10 -0.44 8.55
C ASP A 24 6.89 0.89 7.82
N LEU A 25 7.92 1.36 7.10
CA LEU A 25 7.82 2.47 6.15
C LEU A 25 8.24 1.98 4.77
N THR A 26 7.33 2.06 3.81
CA THR A 26 7.64 1.75 2.40
C THR A 26 7.27 2.91 1.50
N VAL A 27 8.22 3.33 0.68
CA VAL A 27 8.06 4.46 -0.25
C VAL A 27 8.24 3.99 -1.69
N LEU A 28 7.17 4.06 -2.45
CA LEU A 28 7.15 3.72 -3.87
C LEU A 28 7.63 4.90 -4.69
N VAL A 29 8.73 4.71 -5.41
CA VAL A 29 9.36 5.73 -6.26
C VAL A 29 9.38 5.28 -7.71
N GLY A 30 9.38 6.21 -8.64
CA GLY A 30 9.38 5.93 -10.07
C GLY A 30 8.67 7.04 -10.86
N LYS A 31 8.72 6.96 -12.18
CA LYS A 31 8.09 7.93 -13.09
C LYS A 31 6.60 8.10 -12.83
N ASN A 32 6.05 9.21 -13.35
CA ASN A 32 4.59 9.39 -13.39
C ASN A 32 3.97 8.27 -14.23
N ASP A 33 2.77 7.85 -13.86
CA ASP A 33 1.98 6.81 -14.52
C ASP A 33 2.63 5.40 -14.54
N ILE A 34 3.77 5.20 -13.87
CA ILE A 34 4.42 3.88 -13.80
C ILE A 34 3.59 2.84 -13.01
N GLY A 35 2.59 3.27 -12.24
CA GLY A 35 1.71 2.38 -11.48
C GLY A 35 1.92 2.40 -9.97
N LYS A 36 2.59 3.42 -9.41
CA LYS A 36 2.76 3.58 -7.95
C LYS A 36 1.42 3.60 -7.21
N SER A 37 0.51 4.50 -7.60
CA SER A 37 -0.82 4.63 -6.99
C SER A 37 -1.66 3.37 -7.17
N THR A 38 -1.48 2.65 -8.28
CA THR A 38 -2.16 1.38 -8.54
C THR A 38 -1.95 0.36 -7.42
N ILE A 39 -0.77 0.33 -6.81
CA ILE A 39 -0.44 -0.57 -5.69
C ILE A 39 -1.25 -0.21 -4.45
N LEU A 40 -1.29 1.08 -4.09
CA LEU A 40 -2.06 1.55 -2.93
C LEU A 40 -3.57 1.35 -3.15
N GLU A 41 -4.05 1.56 -4.37
CA GLU A 41 -5.44 1.36 -4.74
C GLU A 41 -5.83 -0.13 -4.76
N ALA A 42 -4.91 -1.02 -5.15
CA ALA A 42 -5.12 -2.47 -5.06
C ALA A 42 -5.31 -2.92 -3.60
N LEU A 43 -4.53 -2.36 -2.68
CA LEU A 43 -4.71 -2.58 -1.24
C LEU A 43 -6.05 -2.04 -0.74
N ASP A 44 -6.48 -0.85 -1.18
CA ASP A 44 -7.80 -0.30 -0.81
C ASP A 44 -8.95 -1.22 -1.27
N ILE A 45 -8.87 -1.71 -2.50
CA ILE A 45 -9.82 -2.69 -3.03
C ILE A 45 -9.80 -3.98 -2.21
N PHE A 46 -8.61 -4.45 -1.83
CA PHE A 46 -8.44 -5.68 -1.07
C PHE A 46 -9.01 -5.56 0.34
N PHE A 47 -8.68 -4.51 1.09
CA PHE A 47 -9.08 -4.36 2.50
C PHE A 47 -10.54 -3.93 2.66
N ASN A 48 -11.02 -3.05 1.81
CA ASN A 48 -12.29 -2.36 2.01
C ASN A 48 -13.47 -2.91 1.19
N ASP A 49 -13.28 -3.97 0.40
CA ASP A 49 -14.34 -4.70 -0.36
C ASP A 49 -15.32 -3.78 -1.11
N GLY A 50 -14.80 -2.70 -1.71
CA GLY A 50 -15.58 -1.70 -2.46
C GLY A 50 -16.32 -0.67 -1.58
N ASN A 51 -16.12 -0.67 -0.27
CA ASN A 51 -16.55 0.38 0.65
C ASN A 51 -15.45 1.43 0.87
N GLY A 52 -14.24 1.20 0.33
CA GLY A 52 -13.12 2.11 0.35
C GLY A 52 -13.26 3.28 -0.62
N VAL A 53 -12.13 3.95 -0.82
CA VAL A 53 -12.00 5.09 -1.75
C VAL A 53 -12.14 4.60 -3.19
N ILE A 54 -11.62 3.40 -3.49
CA ILE A 54 -11.60 2.80 -4.83
C ILE A 54 -12.59 1.65 -4.92
N LYS A 55 -13.32 1.63 -6.04
CA LYS A 55 -14.22 0.52 -6.37
C LYS A 55 -13.70 -0.16 -7.63
N ILE A 56 -13.46 -1.46 -7.53
CA ILE A 56 -13.05 -2.23 -8.70
C ILE A 56 -14.17 -2.29 -9.74
N ASP A 57 -13.81 -2.14 -10.99
CA ASP A 57 -14.73 -2.29 -12.10
C ASP A 57 -14.09 -3.05 -13.28
N LYS A 58 -14.82 -3.14 -14.42
CA LYS A 58 -14.36 -3.88 -15.60
C LYS A 58 -13.12 -3.26 -16.26
N THR A 59 -12.89 -1.97 -16.06
CA THR A 59 -11.76 -1.24 -16.68
C THR A 59 -10.45 -1.45 -15.92
N ASP A 60 -10.52 -2.00 -14.71
CA ASP A 60 -9.34 -2.36 -13.91
C ASP A 60 -8.67 -3.66 -14.41
N LEU A 61 -9.37 -4.47 -15.22
CA LEU A 61 -8.76 -5.63 -15.84
C LEU A 61 -7.73 -5.21 -16.90
N ASN A 62 -6.54 -5.79 -16.84
CA ASN A 62 -5.48 -5.52 -17.82
C ASN A 62 -5.97 -5.78 -19.25
N THR A 63 -5.78 -4.82 -20.16
CA THR A 63 -6.30 -4.87 -21.52
C THR A 63 -5.66 -5.97 -22.38
N HIS A 64 -4.39 -6.31 -22.13
CA HIS A 64 -3.71 -7.40 -22.82
C HIS A 64 -4.22 -8.75 -22.31
N ALA A 65 -4.36 -8.94 -20.99
CA ALA A 65 -4.95 -10.13 -20.42
C ALA A 65 -6.37 -10.38 -20.96
N SER A 66 -7.18 -9.33 -21.02
CA SER A 66 -8.54 -9.40 -21.59
C SER A 66 -8.55 -9.86 -23.06
N ARG A 67 -7.59 -9.40 -23.88
CA ARG A 67 -7.43 -9.84 -25.28
C ARG A 67 -7.01 -11.30 -25.38
N ASP A 68 -6.21 -11.78 -24.44
CA ASP A 68 -5.77 -13.17 -24.33
C ASP A 68 -6.88 -14.10 -23.80
N GLY A 69 -8.04 -13.56 -23.43
CA GLY A 69 -9.20 -14.31 -22.94
C GLY A 69 -9.18 -14.53 -21.42
N ASP A 70 -8.21 -13.97 -20.69
CA ASP A 70 -8.20 -13.97 -19.23
C ASP A 70 -9.06 -12.81 -18.71
N SER A 71 -10.07 -13.12 -17.89
CA SER A 71 -11.05 -12.17 -17.38
C SER A 71 -10.97 -12.00 -15.86
N GLU A 72 -9.92 -12.52 -15.23
CA GLU A 72 -9.78 -12.55 -13.79
C GLU A 72 -8.64 -11.66 -13.33
N THR A 73 -8.96 -10.69 -12.48
CA THR A 73 -7.97 -9.90 -11.72
C THR A 73 -7.71 -10.59 -10.39
N VAL A 74 -6.45 -10.77 -10.05
CA VAL A 74 -6.03 -11.40 -8.79
C VAL A 74 -5.24 -10.41 -7.95
N ILE A 75 -5.64 -10.23 -6.69
CA ILE A 75 -4.91 -9.47 -5.68
C ILE A 75 -4.70 -10.39 -4.48
N SER A 76 -3.46 -10.66 -4.13
CA SER A 76 -3.06 -11.47 -2.98
C SER A 76 -2.25 -10.64 -2.00
N VAL A 77 -2.49 -10.83 -0.69
CA VAL A 77 -1.74 -10.15 0.37
C VAL A 77 -1.23 -11.20 1.35
N CYS A 78 0.06 -11.15 1.60
CA CYS A 78 0.73 -11.95 2.63
C CYS A 78 0.82 -11.14 3.92
N PHE A 79 0.54 -11.80 5.06
CA PHE A 79 0.59 -11.21 6.38
C PHE A 79 1.62 -11.92 7.26
N SER A 80 2.44 -11.13 7.92
CA SER A 80 3.35 -11.51 9.00
C SER A 80 2.83 -11.02 10.36
N GLU A 81 3.60 -11.22 11.43
CA GLU A 81 3.22 -10.88 12.82
C GLU A 81 1.81 -11.37 13.18
N LEU A 82 1.60 -12.67 12.91
CA LEU A 82 0.30 -13.31 13.07
C LEU A 82 -0.05 -13.48 14.56
N PRO A 83 -1.35 -13.46 14.93
CA PRO A 83 -1.77 -13.71 16.30
C PRO A 83 -1.38 -15.14 16.73
N GLU A 84 -0.93 -15.29 17.98
CA GLU A 84 -0.55 -16.58 18.56
C GLU A 84 -1.69 -17.59 18.54
N SER A 85 -2.92 -17.13 18.68
CA SER A 85 -4.12 -17.95 18.61
C SER A 85 -5.27 -17.20 17.95
N ILE A 86 -6.14 -17.95 17.28
CA ILE A 86 -7.33 -17.44 16.58
C ILE A 86 -8.56 -18.28 16.92
N ILE A 87 -9.72 -17.68 16.72
CA ILE A 87 -11.00 -18.39 16.78
C ILE A 87 -11.59 -18.42 15.38
N ILE A 88 -11.72 -19.59 14.76
CA ILE A 88 -12.15 -19.72 13.36
C ILE A 88 -13.65 -20.03 13.25
N ASP A 89 -14.10 -21.10 13.90
CA ASP A 89 -15.44 -21.66 13.70
C ASP A 89 -16.19 -22.05 14.99
N SER A 90 -15.57 -21.79 16.14
CA SER A 90 -16.13 -22.10 17.46
C SER A 90 -15.65 -21.08 18.49
N THR A 91 -15.94 -21.32 19.76
CA THR A 91 -15.42 -20.53 20.89
C THR A 91 -14.03 -21.00 21.35
N VAL A 92 -13.46 -22.04 20.71
CA VAL A 92 -12.19 -22.64 21.10
C VAL A 92 -11.07 -22.06 20.25
N GLN A 93 -10.01 -21.64 20.92
CA GLN A 93 -8.80 -21.13 20.27
C GLN A 93 -8.05 -22.24 19.52
N THR A 94 -7.53 -21.91 18.36
CA THR A 94 -6.64 -22.72 17.54
C THR A 94 -5.49 -21.85 17.02
N THR A 95 -4.59 -22.38 16.19
CA THR A 95 -3.52 -21.60 15.56
C THR A 95 -3.57 -21.77 14.05
N LEU A 96 -3.15 -20.75 13.30
CA LEU A 96 -3.06 -20.82 11.84
C LEU A 96 -2.17 -21.99 11.38
N THR A 97 -1.10 -22.25 12.12
CA THR A 97 -0.18 -23.39 11.84
C THR A 97 -0.87 -24.73 12.03
N SER A 98 -1.62 -24.94 13.13
CA SER A 98 -2.29 -26.22 13.40
C SER A 98 -3.46 -26.50 12.47
N GLU A 99 -3.99 -25.46 11.82
CA GLU A 99 -5.05 -25.55 10.81
C GLU A 99 -4.52 -25.62 9.38
N TYR A 100 -3.17 -25.65 9.19
CA TYR A 100 -2.50 -25.66 7.88
C TYR A 100 -2.96 -24.51 6.96
N MET A 101 -3.02 -23.28 7.52
CA MET A 101 -3.50 -22.09 6.83
C MET A 101 -2.36 -21.13 6.44
N LEU A 102 -1.10 -21.54 6.60
CA LEU A 102 0.07 -20.76 6.22
C LEU A 102 0.64 -21.27 4.91
N ASN A 103 1.19 -20.37 4.09
CA ASN A 103 1.90 -20.72 2.86
C ASN A 103 3.28 -21.35 3.16
N SER A 104 4.04 -21.66 2.13
CA SER A 104 5.35 -22.32 2.27
C SER A 104 6.37 -21.48 3.03
N ASP A 105 6.21 -20.15 3.03
CA ASP A 105 7.09 -19.19 3.70
C ASP A 105 6.67 -18.89 5.16
N GLY A 106 5.55 -19.48 5.60
CA GLY A 106 5.02 -19.30 6.96
C GLY A 106 4.13 -18.08 7.15
N PHE A 107 3.69 -17.44 6.07
CA PHE A 107 2.78 -16.30 6.09
C PHE A 107 1.33 -16.74 5.89
N LEU A 108 0.39 -15.93 6.38
CA LEU A 108 -1.02 -16.04 5.99
C LEU A 108 -1.21 -15.32 4.66
N GLU A 109 -1.44 -16.05 3.58
CA GLU A 109 -1.68 -15.49 2.26
C GLU A 109 -3.16 -15.54 1.91
N LEU A 110 -3.78 -14.36 1.76
CA LEU A 110 -5.18 -14.19 1.38
C LEU A 110 -5.27 -13.73 -0.07
N VAL A 111 -6.00 -14.45 -0.89
CA VAL A 111 -6.14 -14.19 -2.33
C VAL A 111 -7.57 -13.76 -2.63
N LYS A 112 -7.75 -12.62 -3.25
CA LYS A 112 -9.03 -12.14 -3.77
C LYS A 112 -9.01 -12.15 -5.29
N LYS A 113 -9.99 -12.84 -5.89
CA LYS A 113 -10.17 -12.97 -7.34
C LYS A 113 -11.43 -12.26 -7.76
N TYR A 114 -11.29 -11.36 -8.74
CA TYR A 114 -12.37 -10.52 -9.26
C TYR A 114 -12.62 -10.86 -10.72
N LYS A 115 -13.74 -11.50 -11.01
CA LYS A 115 -14.11 -11.82 -12.38
C LYS A 115 -14.85 -10.64 -13.01
N SER A 116 -14.26 -10.03 -14.04
CA SER A 116 -14.83 -8.89 -14.77
C SER A 116 -15.26 -7.73 -13.84
N GLY A 117 -14.48 -7.41 -12.81
CA GLY A 117 -14.80 -6.34 -11.85
C GLY A 117 -15.99 -6.63 -10.94
N GLY A 118 -16.41 -7.90 -10.83
CA GLY A 118 -17.50 -8.33 -9.94
C GLY A 118 -17.06 -8.52 -8.49
N LYS A 119 -17.92 -9.14 -7.69
CA LYS A 119 -17.65 -9.45 -6.29
C LYS A 119 -16.44 -10.40 -6.16
N ALA A 120 -15.62 -10.18 -5.15
CA ALA A 120 -14.47 -11.02 -4.85
C ALA A 120 -14.88 -12.44 -4.46
N SER A 121 -14.16 -13.42 -4.99
CA SER A 121 -14.03 -14.75 -4.39
C SER A 121 -12.76 -14.77 -3.55
N VAL A 122 -12.86 -15.24 -2.30
CA VAL A 122 -11.77 -15.18 -1.33
C VAL A 122 -11.19 -16.56 -1.10
N PHE A 123 -9.86 -16.66 -1.16
CA PHE A 123 -9.13 -17.90 -0.95
C PHE A 123 -8.02 -17.68 0.09
N ILE A 124 -7.65 -18.77 0.77
CA ILE A 124 -6.41 -18.85 1.54
C ILE A 124 -5.44 -19.68 0.73
N ARG A 125 -4.29 -19.13 0.35
CA ARG A 125 -3.20 -19.91 -0.27
C ARG A 125 -2.31 -20.44 0.85
N ALA A 126 -2.25 -21.77 0.96
CA ALA A 126 -1.59 -22.41 2.09
C ALA A 126 -0.97 -23.76 1.71
N LYS A 127 0.07 -24.13 2.44
CA LYS A 127 0.64 -25.48 2.43
C LYS A 127 -0.27 -26.41 3.23
N HIS A 128 -1.24 -27.02 2.55
CA HIS A 128 -2.37 -27.71 3.14
C HIS A 128 -2.38 -29.21 2.78
N PRO A 129 -2.95 -30.08 3.65
CA PRO A 129 -3.12 -31.50 3.36
C PRO A 129 -3.97 -31.74 2.10
N THR A 130 -3.45 -32.58 1.18
CA THR A 130 -4.15 -32.94 -0.07
C THR A 130 -4.54 -34.40 -0.14
N ASN A 131 -4.19 -35.24 0.85
CA ASN A 131 -4.65 -36.60 0.95
C ASN A 131 -6.18 -36.65 1.00
N THR A 132 -6.80 -37.50 0.18
CA THR A 132 -8.25 -37.61 -0.01
C THR A 132 -9.04 -37.86 1.28
N ASP A 133 -8.43 -38.54 2.26
CA ASP A 133 -9.06 -38.88 3.54
C ASP A 133 -9.05 -37.73 4.56
N CYS A 134 -8.15 -36.75 4.39
CA CYS A 134 -8.00 -35.62 5.34
C CYS A 134 -7.89 -34.25 4.68
N LYS A 135 -8.12 -34.13 3.38
CA LYS A 135 -8.24 -32.83 2.69
C LYS A 135 -9.56 -32.16 3.01
N ASP A 136 -9.62 -30.84 2.75
CA ASP A 136 -10.82 -30.01 2.85
C ASP A 136 -11.51 -30.03 4.22
N LEU A 137 -10.79 -30.37 5.31
CA LEU A 137 -11.41 -30.45 6.65
C LEU A 137 -11.90 -29.09 7.16
N LEU A 138 -11.28 -28.00 6.73
CA LEU A 138 -11.73 -26.63 7.04
C LEU A 138 -13.13 -26.33 6.47
N LEU A 139 -13.49 -26.96 5.36
CA LEU A 139 -14.77 -26.75 4.65
C LEU A 139 -15.87 -27.71 5.12
N LYS A 140 -15.56 -28.66 6.04
CA LYS A 140 -16.50 -29.69 6.48
C LYS A 140 -17.31 -29.24 7.70
N LYS A 141 -18.60 -29.61 7.70
CA LYS A 141 -19.50 -29.42 8.84
C LYS A 141 -19.14 -30.35 10.01
N ASN A 142 -19.53 -29.98 11.22
CA ASN A 142 -19.32 -30.79 12.42
C ASN A 142 -19.79 -32.25 12.23
N VAL A 143 -20.94 -32.46 11.59
CA VAL A 143 -21.50 -33.81 11.33
C VAL A 143 -20.58 -34.63 10.41
N ASP A 144 -19.96 -33.99 9.39
CA ASP A 144 -19.07 -34.68 8.46
C ASP A 144 -17.75 -35.04 9.14
N LEU A 145 -17.21 -34.15 9.99
CA LEU A 145 -16.01 -34.43 10.77
C LEU A 145 -16.26 -35.60 11.74
N LYS A 146 -17.39 -35.61 12.44
CA LYS A 146 -17.79 -36.74 13.30
C LYS A 146 -17.90 -38.06 12.54
N ARG A 147 -18.48 -38.02 11.34
CA ARG A 147 -18.57 -39.20 10.48
C ARG A 147 -17.20 -39.77 10.11
N ILE A 148 -16.24 -38.90 9.76
CA ILE A 148 -14.86 -39.33 9.47
C ILE A 148 -14.23 -40.00 10.69
N ILE A 149 -14.30 -39.33 11.85
CA ILE A 149 -13.76 -39.84 13.12
C ILE A 149 -14.33 -41.23 13.45
N THR A 150 -15.65 -41.37 13.38
CA THR A 150 -16.34 -42.64 13.68
C THR A 150 -16.00 -43.73 12.67
N THR A 151 -16.02 -43.41 11.37
CA THR A 151 -15.76 -44.39 10.28
C THR A 151 -14.32 -44.88 10.29
N LYS A 152 -13.36 -44.01 10.62
CA LYS A 152 -11.92 -44.34 10.63
C LYS A 152 -11.42 -44.80 12.02
N GLY A 153 -12.28 -44.77 13.05
CA GLY A 153 -11.93 -45.17 14.42
C GLY A 153 -10.88 -44.26 15.08
N ILE A 154 -10.93 -42.95 14.76
CA ILE A 154 -9.95 -41.96 15.25
C ILE A 154 -10.29 -41.55 16.69
N GLU A 155 -9.30 -41.57 17.58
CA GLU A 155 -9.46 -41.02 18.93
C GLU A 155 -9.55 -39.49 18.88
N CYS A 156 -10.59 -38.94 19.56
CA CYS A 156 -10.81 -37.50 19.62
C CYS A 156 -11.36 -37.11 20.99
N GLU A 157 -10.66 -36.22 21.68
CA GLU A 157 -10.96 -35.76 23.03
C GLU A 157 -12.33 -35.05 23.12
N ASN A 158 -12.65 -34.26 22.10
CA ASN A 158 -13.90 -33.49 22.09
C ASN A 158 -14.48 -33.38 20.66
N GLN A 159 -15.50 -34.17 20.39
CA GLN A 159 -16.21 -34.17 19.10
C GLN A 159 -17.25 -33.02 18.96
N SER A 160 -17.39 -32.15 19.96
CA SER A 160 -18.23 -30.97 19.85
C SER A 160 -17.48 -29.77 19.20
N VAL A 161 -16.14 -29.82 19.16
CA VAL A 161 -15.27 -28.77 18.69
C VAL A 161 -14.61 -29.17 17.37
N ASN A 162 -14.88 -28.41 16.30
CA ASN A 162 -14.36 -28.70 14.97
C ASN A 162 -12.82 -28.67 14.91
N ALA A 163 -12.18 -27.69 15.53
CA ALA A 163 -10.74 -27.59 15.56
C ALA A 163 -10.07 -28.83 16.19
N THR A 164 -10.64 -29.34 17.30
CA THR A 164 -10.17 -30.57 17.95
C THR A 164 -10.32 -31.77 17.03
N MET A 165 -11.46 -31.88 16.36
CA MET A 165 -11.73 -32.98 15.42
C MET A 165 -10.78 -32.91 14.21
N ARG A 166 -10.58 -31.74 13.60
CA ARG A 166 -9.61 -31.57 12.49
C ARG A 166 -8.20 -31.97 12.91
N LYS A 167 -7.76 -31.46 14.07
CA LYS A 167 -6.43 -31.81 14.62
C LYS A 167 -6.28 -33.33 14.82
N SER A 168 -7.30 -34.01 15.38
CA SER A 168 -7.25 -35.48 15.56
C SER A 168 -7.20 -36.21 14.22
N ILE A 169 -7.93 -35.77 13.21
CA ILE A 169 -7.92 -36.38 11.88
C ILE A 169 -6.55 -36.17 11.22
N TRP A 170 -6.01 -34.94 11.20
CA TRP A 170 -4.68 -34.69 10.62
C TRP A 170 -3.56 -35.44 11.33
N ASN A 171 -3.62 -35.54 12.67
CA ASN A 171 -2.65 -36.31 13.43
C ASN A 171 -2.71 -37.83 13.07
N HIS A 172 -3.91 -38.35 12.82
CA HIS A 172 -4.07 -39.74 12.37
C HIS A 172 -3.38 -40.02 11.02
N TYR A 173 -3.34 -39.03 10.14
CA TYR A 173 -2.70 -39.11 8.83
C TYR A 173 -1.35 -38.37 8.77
N ALA A 174 -0.66 -38.18 9.90
CA ALA A 174 0.52 -37.31 9.98
C ALA A 174 1.63 -37.68 8.97
N ASP A 175 1.83 -38.99 8.71
CA ASP A 175 2.83 -39.48 7.75
C ASP A 175 2.36 -39.45 6.29
N GLU A 176 1.07 -39.18 6.04
CA GLU A 176 0.44 -39.29 4.71
C GLU A 176 -0.32 -38.00 4.31
N LEU A 177 -0.03 -36.87 4.92
CA LEU A 177 -0.76 -35.60 4.67
C LEU A 177 -0.64 -35.12 3.23
N ASN A 178 0.48 -35.41 2.55
CA ASN A 178 0.80 -34.94 1.19
C ASN A 178 0.62 -33.42 1.06
N LEU A 179 1.36 -32.67 1.90
CA LEU A 179 1.28 -31.20 1.95
C LEU A 179 1.67 -30.58 0.61
N GLN A 180 0.76 -29.81 0.03
CA GLN A 180 0.97 -29.03 -1.19
C GLN A 180 0.44 -27.62 -1.00
N GLU A 181 0.97 -26.68 -1.75
CA GLU A 181 0.45 -25.32 -1.79
C GLU A 181 -0.81 -25.29 -2.66
N ILE A 182 -1.94 -25.00 -2.01
CA ILE A 182 -3.26 -24.98 -2.65
C ILE A 182 -4.04 -23.73 -2.23
N GLU A 183 -5.06 -23.38 -3.00
CA GLU A 183 -6.02 -22.34 -2.66
C GLU A 183 -7.29 -22.95 -2.05
N ILE A 184 -7.60 -22.54 -0.84
CA ILE A 184 -8.81 -22.97 -0.08
C ILE A 184 -9.88 -21.91 -0.25
N ASP A 185 -10.98 -22.21 -0.92
CA ASP A 185 -12.09 -21.28 -1.14
C ASP A 185 -12.87 -21.04 0.17
N VAL A 186 -12.72 -19.85 0.75
CA VAL A 186 -13.41 -19.44 1.98
C VAL A 186 -14.56 -18.46 1.71
N SER A 187 -14.95 -18.29 0.45
CA SER A 187 -16.09 -17.43 0.07
C SER A 187 -17.43 -18.13 0.13
N LYS A 188 -17.45 -19.46 0.25
CA LYS A 188 -18.66 -20.30 0.13
C LYS A 188 -19.16 -20.86 1.48
N GLU A 189 -20.47 -20.86 1.63
CA GLU A 189 -21.22 -21.54 2.72
C GLU A 189 -20.60 -21.46 4.13
N ASP A 190 -20.30 -22.62 4.74
CA ASP A 190 -19.78 -22.68 6.11
C ASP A 190 -18.36 -22.13 6.25
N ALA A 191 -17.56 -22.19 5.19
CA ALA A 191 -16.22 -21.60 5.12
C ALA A 191 -16.24 -20.06 5.19
N LYS A 192 -17.36 -19.43 4.84
CA LYS A 192 -17.53 -17.97 4.99
C LYS A 192 -17.34 -17.52 6.45
N LYS A 193 -17.70 -18.35 7.42
CA LYS A 193 -17.47 -18.05 8.84
C LYS A 193 -15.99 -17.95 9.18
N ILE A 194 -15.13 -18.71 8.49
CA ILE A 194 -13.67 -18.63 8.63
C ILE A 194 -13.21 -17.25 8.14
N TRP A 195 -13.68 -16.84 6.96
CA TRP A 195 -13.37 -15.52 6.42
C TRP A 195 -13.84 -14.38 7.33
N ASP A 196 -15.11 -14.44 7.80
CA ASP A 196 -15.67 -13.41 8.67
C ASP A 196 -14.87 -13.26 9.98
N LYS A 197 -14.29 -14.37 10.48
CA LYS A 197 -13.41 -14.33 11.65
C LYS A 197 -12.00 -13.85 11.32
N LEU A 198 -11.37 -14.34 10.25
CA LEU A 198 -10.04 -13.88 9.84
C LEU A 198 -10.03 -12.39 9.52
N SER A 199 -11.07 -11.89 8.85
CA SER A 199 -11.16 -10.46 8.51
C SER A 199 -11.19 -9.56 9.75
N SER A 200 -11.66 -10.04 10.90
CA SER A 200 -11.64 -9.27 12.14
C SER A 200 -10.24 -9.11 12.78
N TYR A 201 -9.28 -9.91 12.37
CA TYR A 201 -7.87 -9.78 12.78
C TYR A 201 -7.03 -8.93 11.82
N MET A 202 -7.57 -8.60 10.64
CA MET A 202 -6.84 -7.84 9.63
C MET A 202 -6.62 -6.39 10.09
N PRO A 203 -5.49 -5.78 9.69
CA PRO A 203 -5.27 -4.37 9.97
C PRO A 203 -6.29 -3.48 9.25
N VAL A 204 -6.55 -2.32 9.81
CA VAL A 204 -7.35 -1.27 9.17
C VAL A 204 -6.50 -0.59 8.10
N TYR A 205 -7.02 -0.47 6.89
CA TYR A 205 -6.35 0.20 5.77
C TYR A 205 -7.02 1.53 5.44
N SER A 206 -6.24 2.61 5.40
CA SER A 206 -6.72 3.95 5.09
C SER A 206 -5.93 4.56 3.95
N LEU A 207 -6.59 4.82 2.81
CA LEU A 207 -5.99 5.43 1.62
C LEU A 207 -6.28 6.94 1.57
N PHE A 208 -5.21 7.74 1.44
CA PHE A 208 -5.27 9.20 1.30
C PHE A 208 -4.68 9.63 -0.04
N GLN A 209 -5.53 10.10 -0.93
CA GLN A 209 -5.16 10.53 -2.28
C GLN A 209 -4.91 12.04 -2.33
N SER A 210 -3.90 12.46 -3.12
CA SER A 210 -3.50 13.88 -3.23
C SER A 210 -4.44 14.72 -4.09
N ASP A 211 -4.97 14.15 -5.17
CA ASP A 211 -5.71 14.85 -6.21
C ASP A 211 -6.95 14.09 -6.68
N ARG A 212 -8.05 14.21 -5.94
CA ARG A 212 -9.34 14.10 -6.60
C ARG A 212 -9.80 15.47 -7.03
N LYS A 213 -9.98 15.66 -8.34
CA LYS A 213 -10.66 16.84 -8.90
C LYS A 213 -11.99 17.02 -8.18
N ASN A 214 -12.20 18.20 -7.62
CA ASN A 214 -13.45 18.63 -7.03
C ASN A 214 -14.62 18.39 -8.00
N SER A 215 -15.26 17.25 -7.94
CA SER A 215 -16.67 17.16 -8.25
C SER A 215 -17.42 17.58 -6.99
N ASP A 216 -18.45 18.39 -7.10
CA ASP A 216 -19.22 18.97 -5.99
C ASP A 216 -19.85 17.96 -5.01
N GLY A 217 -19.64 16.65 -5.24
CA GLY A 217 -20.05 15.55 -4.36
C GLY A 217 -18.96 14.97 -3.45
N ASP A 218 -17.65 15.25 -3.71
CA ASP A 218 -16.52 14.56 -3.06
C ASP A 218 -15.86 15.38 -1.93
N SER A 219 -16.51 16.40 -1.38
CA SER A 219 -16.02 17.18 -0.24
C SER A 219 -15.80 16.35 1.03
N GLU A 220 -16.24 15.07 1.04
CA GLU A 220 -16.16 14.19 2.20
C GLU A 220 -14.78 13.54 2.39
N VAL A 221 -14.03 13.30 1.32
CA VAL A 221 -12.76 12.56 1.37
C VAL A 221 -11.56 13.45 1.69
N GLN A 222 -11.70 14.76 1.60
CA GLN A 222 -10.60 15.71 1.82
C GLN A 222 -10.55 16.34 3.22
N ASP A 223 -11.49 16.02 4.09
CA ASP A 223 -11.51 16.55 5.44
C ASP A 223 -10.95 15.51 6.42
N PRO A 224 -9.73 15.74 6.97
CA PRO A 224 -9.12 14.83 7.93
C PRO A 224 -10.00 14.48 9.11
N LEU A 225 -10.79 15.46 9.57
CA LEU A 225 -11.72 15.26 10.68
C LEU A 225 -12.90 14.36 10.33
N LYS A 226 -13.36 14.38 9.08
CA LYS A 226 -14.44 13.48 8.66
C LYS A 226 -13.97 12.04 8.61
N GLU A 227 -12.73 11.81 8.19
CA GLU A 227 -12.14 10.47 8.24
C GLU A 227 -11.92 10.02 9.69
N ALA A 228 -11.45 10.91 10.54
CA ALA A 228 -11.38 10.69 11.97
C ALA A 228 -12.74 10.31 12.58
N VAL A 229 -13.77 11.08 12.24
CA VAL A 229 -15.15 10.81 12.70
C VAL A 229 -15.62 9.44 12.20
N LYS A 230 -15.31 9.03 10.97
CA LYS A 230 -15.64 7.67 10.48
C LYS A 230 -14.94 6.59 11.29
N GLN A 231 -13.66 6.75 11.60
CA GLN A 231 -12.91 5.77 12.40
C GLN A 231 -13.46 5.69 13.83
N ILE A 232 -13.72 6.83 14.47
CA ILE A 232 -14.31 6.88 15.81
C ILE A 232 -15.71 6.25 15.82
N ILE A 233 -16.55 6.56 14.82
CA ILE A 233 -17.90 5.97 14.70
C ILE A 233 -17.86 4.47 14.45
N ASN A 234 -16.80 3.94 13.85
CA ASN A 234 -16.63 2.50 13.62
C ASN A 234 -16.16 1.73 14.86
N ASP A 235 -15.86 2.39 15.96
CA ASP A 235 -15.59 1.74 17.25
C ASP A 235 -16.76 0.88 17.69
N GLU A 236 -16.48 -0.35 18.13
CA GLU A 236 -17.50 -1.37 18.39
C GLU A 236 -18.43 -1.03 19.56
N GLU A 237 -17.92 -0.39 20.63
CA GLU A 237 -18.72 0.07 21.76
C GLU A 237 -19.59 1.28 21.39
N LEU A 238 -19.01 2.19 20.63
CA LEU A 238 -19.74 3.35 20.13
C LEU A 238 -20.84 2.94 19.16
N GLN A 239 -20.60 1.99 18.27
CA GLN A 239 -21.60 1.41 17.37
C GLN A 239 -22.77 0.77 18.12
N LYS A 240 -22.51 0.03 19.20
CA LYS A 240 -23.56 -0.54 20.06
C LYS A 240 -24.42 0.55 20.70
N THR A 241 -23.77 1.59 21.21
CA THR A 241 -24.45 2.75 21.82
C THR A 241 -25.30 3.50 20.80
N LEU A 242 -24.73 3.78 19.63
CA LEU A 242 -25.42 4.50 18.54
C LEU A 242 -26.60 3.69 17.99
N SER A 243 -26.46 2.36 17.90
CA SER A 243 -27.56 1.47 17.51
C SER A 243 -28.71 1.51 18.52
N SER A 244 -28.41 1.50 19.81
CA SER A 244 -29.42 1.63 20.87
C SER A 244 -30.15 2.99 20.79
N VAL A 245 -29.42 4.08 20.56
CA VAL A 245 -30.01 5.41 20.35
C VAL A 245 -30.90 5.43 19.10
N ALA A 246 -30.45 4.80 18.01
CA ALA A 246 -31.22 4.70 16.77
C ALA A 246 -32.57 3.97 16.97
N GLU A 247 -32.57 2.87 17.71
CA GLU A 247 -33.79 2.13 18.05
C GLU A 247 -34.78 2.97 18.89
N ILE A 248 -34.25 3.74 19.85
CA ILE A 248 -35.08 4.66 20.65
C ILE A 248 -35.69 5.74 19.75
N VAL A 249 -34.91 6.34 18.86
CA VAL A 249 -35.39 7.36 17.92
C VAL A 249 -36.43 6.79 16.97
N GLU A 250 -36.19 5.61 16.39
CA GLU A 250 -37.15 4.92 15.53
C GLU A 250 -38.49 4.67 16.25
N THR A 251 -38.43 4.19 17.49
CA THR A 251 -39.62 3.97 18.31
C THR A 251 -40.39 5.25 18.55
N LYS A 252 -39.69 6.33 18.91
CA LYS A 252 -40.33 7.64 19.14
C LYS A 252 -40.96 8.22 17.87
N LEU A 253 -40.29 8.07 16.72
CA LEU A 253 -40.84 8.50 15.43
C LEU A 253 -42.12 7.71 15.06
N LYS A 254 -42.11 6.40 15.31
CA LYS A 254 -43.31 5.56 15.12
C LYS A 254 -44.49 6.01 16.01
N GLU A 255 -44.23 6.29 17.29
CA GLU A 255 -45.25 6.83 18.20
C GLU A 255 -45.85 8.15 17.72
N VAL A 256 -44.96 9.11 17.34
CA VAL A 256 -45.43 10.42 16.86
C VAL A 256 -46.21 10.29 15.57
N SER A 257 -45.72 9.49 14.64
CA SER A 257 -46.36 9.23 13.35
C SER A 257 -47.74 8.59 13.52
N SER A 258 -47.86 7.60 14.41
CA SER A 258 -49.15 6.93 14.72
C SER A 258 -50.14 7.93 15.32
N ARG A 259 -49.73 8.74 16.30
CA ARG A 259 -50.58 9.79 16.88
C ARG A 259 -51.01 10.82 15.84
N THR A 260 -50.12 11.20 14.94
CA THR A 260 -50.46 12.13 13.86
C THR A 260 -51.53 11.57 12.93
N LEU A 261 -51.41 10.28 12.55
CA LEU A 261 -52.42 9.60 11.75
C LEU A 261 -53.75 9.44 12.45
N GLU A 262 -53.75 9.18 13.79
CA GLU A 262 -54.98 9.15 14.57
C GLU A 262 -55.70 10.51 14.57
N LYS A 263 -54.96 11.59 14.80
CA LYS A 263 -55.52 12.94 14.75
C LYS A 263 -56.02 13.34 13.35
N LEU A 264 -55.29 12.93 12.30
CA LEU A 264 -55.74 13.13 10.95
C LEU A 264 -57.00 12.32 10.63
N ARG A 265 -57.12 11.11 11.16
CA ARG A 265 -58.33 10.25 10.99
C ARG A 265 -59.56 10.85 11.65
N GLU A 266 -59.40 11.58 12.76
CA GLU A 266 -60.49 12.38 13.36
C GLU A 266 -60.98 13.47 12.45
N MET A 267 -60.11 14.06 11.61
CA MET A 267 -60.44 15.18 10.71
C MET A 267 -60.88 14.69 9.32
N ASP A 268 -60.13 13.76 8.72
CA ASP A 268 -60.39 13.21 7.39
C ASP A 268 -59.97 11.73 7.33
N PRO A 269 -60.88 10.81 7.50
CA PRO A 269 -60.58 9.36 7.44
C PRO A 269 -60.08 8.90 6.09
N ALA A 270 -60.52 9.52 4.99
CA ALA A 270 -60.12 9.09 3.65
C ALA A 270 -58.65 9.40 3.38
N VAL A 271 -58.21 10.60 3.76
CA VAL A 271 -56.83 11.03 3.66
C VAL A 271 -55.92 10.20 4.58
N ALA A 272 -56.33 10.01 5.85
CA ALA A 272 -55.56 9.24 6.82
C ALA A 272 -55.28 7.79 6.36
N ASN A 273 -56.27 7.15 5.72
CA ASN A 273 -56.14 5.79 5.22
C ASN A 273 -55.29 5.68 3.93
N SER A 274 -55.07 6.78 3.25
CA SER A 274 -54.22 6.82 2.05
C SER A 274 -52.71 7.04 2.37
N LEU A 275 -52.40 7.40 3.62
CA LEU A 275 -51.04 7.72 4.05
C LEU A 275 -50.38 6.54 4.77
N ASN A 276 -49.17 6.22 4.38
CA ASN A 276 -48.32 5.23 5.02
C ASN A 276 -46.96 5.87 5.40
N PRO A 277 -46.72 6.18 6.68
CA PRO A 277 -45.47 6.79 7.09
C PRO A 277 -44.29 5.88 6.83
N MET A 278 -43.31 6.34 6.05
CA MET A 278 -42.06 5.65 5.84
C MET A 278 -41.01 6.16 6.83
N ILE A 279 -40.80 5.41 7.91
CA ILE A 279 -39.79 5.72 8.92
C ILE A 279 -38.57 4.87 8.61
N PRO A 280 -37.37 5.48 8.46
CA PRO A 280 -36.14 4.73 8.28
C PRO A 280 -35.89 3.81 9.47
N THR A 281 -35.51 2.57 9.22
CA THR A 281 -35.08 1.63 10.25
C THR A 281 -33.71 2.03 10.82
N ALA A 282 -33.41 1.63 12.05
CA ALA A 282 -32.18 1.97 12.76
C ALA A 282 -30.90 1.68 11.94
N ASP A 283 -30.91 0.59 11.17
CA ASP A 283 -29.82 0.17 10.28
C ASP A 283 -29.58 1.09 9.08
N LYS A 284 -30.54 1.98 8.76
CA LYS A 284 -30.43 2.96 7.65
C LYS A 284 -29.99 4.34 8.11
N LEU A 285 -29.86 4.59 9.40
CA LEU A 285 -29.36 5.84 9.94
C LEU A 285 -27.83 5.91 9.74
N LYS A 286 -27.41 6.91 8.96
CA LYS A 286 -25.97 7.18 8.74
C LYS A 286 -25.48 8.17 9.78
N TRP A 287 -24.89 7.68 10.84
CA TRP A 287 -24.34 8.52 11.93
C TRP A 287 -23.24 9.48 11.43
N THR A 288 -22.51 9.10 10.38
CA THR A 288 -21.57 10.00 9.69
C THR A 288 -22.21 11.29 9.21
N ASP A 289 -23.51 11.28 8.89
CA ASP A 289 -24.24 12.47 8.45
C ASP A 289 -24.53 13.45 9.61
N VAL A 290 -24.65 12.93 10.83
CA VAL A 290 -24.87 13.75 12.04
C VAL A 290 -23.62 14.57 12.37
N PHE A 291 -22.43 14.04 12.09
CA PHE A 291 -21.13 14.66 12.40
C PHE A 291 -20.50 15.40 11.21
N LYS A 292 -21.24 15.56 10.10
CA LYS A 292 -20.78 16.33 8.92
C LYS A 292 -20.37 17.78 9.22
N ALA A 293 -20.88 18.35 10.31
CA ALA A 293 -20.60 19.73 10.69
C ALA A 293 -19.36 19.89 11.58
N VAL A 294 -18.67 18.80 11.95
CA VAL A 294 -17.43 18.89 12.74
C VAL A 294 -16.34 19.48 11.84
N SER A 295 -15.83 20.64 12.24
CA SER A 295 -14.75 21.33 11.53
C SER A 295 -13.83 22.01 12.53
N ILE A 296 -12.54 22.09 12.20
CA ILE A 296 -11.60 22.95 12.91
C ILE A 296 -11.54 24.27 12.16
N SER A 297 -11.74 25.40 12.85
CA SER A 297 -11.51 26.73 12.31
C SER A 297 -10.16 27.28 12.79
N GLY A 298 -9.51 28.08 11.97
CA GLY A 298 -8.28 28.80 12.35
C GLY A 298 -8.59 30.23 12.80
N ASP A 299 -7.53 31.02 13.00
CA ASP A 299 -7.56 32.39 13.60
C ASP A 299 -8.53 33.40 12.95
N GLU A 300 -9.12 33.12 11.82
CA GLU A 300 -10.08 34.00 11.13
C GLU A 300 -11.38 33.27 10.82
N ASP A 301 -11.77 32.28 11.63
CA ASP A 301 -12.93 31.41 11.39
C ASP A 301 -12.95 30.74 9.99
N ILE A 302 -11.77 30.64 9.34
CA ILE A 302 -11.64 29.97 8.05
C ILE A 302 -11.61 28.47 8.28
N PRO A 303 -12.62 27.73 7.82
CA PRO A 303 -12.63 26.27 7.92
C PRO A 303 -11.40 25.64 7.27
N ILE A 304 -10.88 24.55 7.84
CA ILE A 304 -9.69 23.86 7.34
C ILE A 304 -9.84 23.44 5.87
N ASN A 305 -11.05 23.02 5.47
CA ASN A 305 -11.33 22.62 4.09
C ASN A 305 -11.12 23.76 3.06
N LYS A 306 -11.09 25.02 3.50
CA LYS A 306 -10.77 26.19 2.67
C LYS A 306 -9.31 26.64 2.76
N ARG A 307 -8.49 26.00 3.59
CA ARG A 307 -7.04 26.27 3.67
C ARG A 307 -6.27 25.55 2.57
N GLY A 308 -5.04 25.97 2.34
CA GLY A 308 -4.15 25.34 1.35
C GLY A 308 -3.92 23.84 1.64
N SER A 309 -3.72 23.06 0.60
CA SER A 309 -3.49 21.60 0.66
C SER A 309 -2.39 21.21 1.64
N GLY A 310 -1.31 21.99 1.74
CA GLY A 310 -0.21 21.75 2.64
C GLY A 310 -0.61 21.75 4.12
N VAL A 311 -1.44 22.71 4.55
CA VAL A 311 -1.93 22.78 5.95
C VAL A 311 -2.84 21.60 6.25
N LYS A 312 -3.72 21.22 5.32
CA LYS A 312 -4.61 20.07 5.47
C LYS A 312 -3.83 18.78 5.71
N ARG A 313 -2.74 18.55 4.96
CA ARG A 313 -1.90 17.36 5.10
C ARG A 313 -1.15 17.30 6.42
N LEU A 314 -0.62 18.42 6.89
CA LEU A 314 0.01 18.49 8.22
C LEU A 314 -0.97 18.17 9.34
N ILE A 315 -2.20 18.65 9.25
CA ILE A 315 -3.25 18.33 10.23
C ILE A 315 -3.59 16.85 10.18
N LEU A 316 -3.79 16.29 8.99
CA LEU A 316 -4.07 14.87 8.79
C LEU A 316 -2.96 13.98 9.40
N LEU A 317 -1.70 14.31 9.13
CA LEU A 317 -0.57 13.56 9.67
C LEU A 317 -0.55 13.59 11.22
N ASN A 318 -0.73 14.77 11.81
CA ASN A 318 -0.74 14.86 13.28
C ASN A 318 -1.96 14.16 13.89
N PHE A 319 -3.07 14.11 13.16
CA PHE A 319 -4.21 13.28 13.55
C PHE A 319 -3.84 11.78 13.57
N PHE A 320 -3.14 11.27 12.56
CA PHE A 320 -2.69 9.87 12.54
C PHE A 320 -1.74 9.54 13.70
N ARG A 321 -0.83 10.46 14.00
CA ARG A 321 0.07 10.28 15.15
C ARG A 321 -0.71 10.21 16.47
N ALA A 322 -1.63 11.14 16.68
CA ALA A 322 -2.47 11.15 17.88
C ALA A 322 -3.34 9.88 17.99
N GLU A 323 -3.89 9.39 16.87
CA GLU A 323 -4.68 8.15 16.85
C GLU A 323 -3.81 6.91 17.11
N ALA A 324 -2.61 6.85 16.56
CA ALA A 324 -1.67 5.76 16.84
C ALA A 324 -1.23 5.74 18.31
N GLU A 325 -0.96 6.91 18.91
CA GLU A 325 -0.65 7.07 20.33
C GLU A 325 -1.84 6.61 21.21
N ARG A 326 -3.06 7.07 20.90
CA ARG A 326 -4.27 6.67 21.64
C ARG A 326 -4.48 5.15 21.64
N ARG A 327 -4.36 4.50 20.48
CA ARG A 327 -4.51 3.03 20.36
C ARG A 327 -3.47 2.28 21.16
N ALA A 328 -2.21 2.76 21.15
CA ALA A 328 -1.15 2.17 21.96
C ALA A 328 -1.45 2.27 23.46
N GLU A 329 -1.99 3.41 23.92
CA GLU A 329 -2.38 3.62 25.33
C GLU A 329 -3.58 2.74 25.73
N GLU A 330 -4.54 2.53 24.85
CA GLU A 330 -5.73 1.70 25.07
C GLU A 330 -5.44 0.19 24.96
N GLY A 331 -4.25 -0.19 24.50
CA GLY A 331 -3.87 -1.60 24.29
C GLY A 331 -4.58 -2.24 23.11
N ASP A 332 -5.06 -1.44 22.14
CA ASP A 332 -5.62 -1.93 20.88
C ASP A 332 -4.50 -2.52 20.01
N ASN A 333 -4.51 -3.83 19.87
CA ASN A 333 -3.54 -4.59 19.08
C ASN A 333 -3.92 -4.69 17.59
N THR A 334 -5.01 -4.07 17.16
CA THR A 334 -5.40 -4.06 15.75
C THR A 334 -4.41 -3.20 14.95
N GLY A 335 -3.76 -3.80 13.97
CA GLY A 335 -2.82 -3.08 13.09
C GLY A 335 -3.51 -1.98 12.29
N ILE A 336 -2.77 -0.94 11.94
CA ILE A 336 -3.25 0.11 11.03
C ILE A 336 -2.22 0.39 9.93
N ILE A 337 -2.72 0.60 8.71
CA ILE A 337 -1.91 0.88 7.54
C ILE A 337 -2.36 2.20 6.95
N TYR A 338 -1.47 3.18 6.98
CA TYR A 338 -1.67 4.48 6.34
C TYR A 338 -1.03 4.48 4.96
N ALA A 339 -1.85 4.53 3.91
CA ALA A 339 -1.41 4.66 2.53
C ALA A 339 -1.63 6.10 2.06
N ILE A 340 -0.58 6.79 1.66
CA ILE A 340 -0.62 8.22 1.36
C ILE A 340 -0.01 8.46 -0.02
N GLU A 341 -0.81 8.98 -0.94
CA GLU A 341 -0.35 9.38 -2.26
C GLU A 341 0.25 10.78 -2.23
N GLU A 342 1.48 10.89 -2.73
CA GLU A 342 2.18 12.15 -2.99
C GLU A 342 1.97 13.21 -1.88
N PRO A 343 2.35 12.89 -0.63
CA PRO A 343 2.11 13.78 0.50
C PRO A 343 2.77 15.15 0.36
N GLU A 344 3.76 15.26 -0.53
CA GLU A 344 4.51 16.48 -0.82
C GLU A 344 3.80 17.47 -1.75
N THR A 345 2.76 17.07 -2.46
CA THR A 345 2.11 17.92 -3.47
C THR A 345 1.69 19.26 -2.87
N SER A 346 2.08 20.37 -3.53
CA SER A 346 1.86 21.74 -3.07
C SER A 346 2.58 22.10 -1.76
N GLN A 347 3.65 21.40 -1.38
CA GLN A 347 4.45 21.68 -0.20
C GLN A 347 5.78 22.32 -0.59
N HIS A 348 6.23 23.29 0.21
CA HIS A 348 7.60 23.82 0.10
C HIS A 348 8.61 22.76 0.61
N SER A 349 9.82 22.71 0.05
CA SER A 349 10.85 21.71 0.37
C SER A 349 11.11 21.51 1.87
N ASN A 350 11.11 22.58 2.67
CA ASN A 350 11.28 22.47 4.12
C ASN A 350 10.11 21.71 4.78
N ASN A 351 8.89 21.93 4.30
CA ASN A 351 7.71 21.23 4.80
C ASN A 351 7.74 19.75 4.39
N GLN A 352 8.27 19.43 3.19
CA GLN A 352 8.47 18.04 2.75
C GLN A 352 9.41 17.29 3.68
N ARG A 353 10.53 17.92 4.11
CA ARG A 353 11.45 17.32 5.09
C ARG A 353 10.81 17.09 6.46
N MET A 354 10.04 18.05 6.95
CA MET A 354 9.30 17.90 8.21
C MET A 354 8.25 16.80 8.11
N LEU A 355 7.55 16.72 6.99
CA LEU A 355 6.53 15.73 6.72
C LEU A 355 7.13 14.32 6.73
N ILE A 356 8.20 14.07 5.99
CA ILE A 356 8.81 12.74 5.92
C ILE A 356 9.37 12.31 7.26
N LYS A 357 9.97 13.22 8.03
CA LYS A 357 10.43 12.93 9.39
C LYS A 357 9.27 12.46 10.28
N ALA A 358 8.14 13.16 10.24
CA ALA A 358 6.97 12.79 11.04
C ALA A 358 6.33 11.47 10.58
N LEU A 359 6.40 11.13 9.28
CA LEU A 359 5.97 9.83 8.76
C LEU A 359 6.91 8.69 9.16
N LYS A 360 8.24 8.94 9.22
CA LYS A 360 9.20 7.99 9.78
C LYS A 360 8.91 7.70 11.26
N GLU A 361 8.62 8.73 12.06
CA GLU A 361 8.23 8.58 13.46
C GLU A 361 6.91 7.81 13.61
N LEU A 362 5.92 8.08 12.75
CA LEU A 362 4.64 7.37 12.73
C LEU A 362 4.83 5.87 12.42
N ALA A 363 5.67 5.54 11.46
CA ALA A 363 5.96 4.15 11.09
C ALA A 363 6.64 3.35 12.23
N GLN A 364 7.29 4.02 13.17
CA GLN A 364 7.87 3.39 14.37
C GLN A 364 6.85 3.12 15.48
N SER A 365 5.61 3.61 15.33
CA SER A 365 4.55 3.32 16.30
C SER A 365 4.12 1.85 16.23
N ALA A 366 3.78 1.26 17.38
CA ALA A 366 3.38 -0.13 17.44
C ALA A 366 2.18 -0.43 16.52
N ASN A 367 2.22 -1.57 15.86
CA ASN A 367 1.18 -2.04 14.95
C ASN A 367 0.81 -1.08 13.79
N THR A 368 1.74 -0.21 13.41
CA THR A 368 1.52 0.79 12.36
C THR A 368 2.44 0.53 11.18
N GLN A 369 1.89 0.58 9.97
CA GLN A 369 2.65 0.61 8.72
C GLN A 369 2.29 1.86 7.92
N VAL A 370 3.28 2.45 7.26
CA VAL A 370 3.12 3.65 6.43
C VAL A 370 3.60 3.34 5.02
N LEU A 371 2.69 3.46 4.06
CA LEU A 371 2.97 3.25 2.64
C LEU A 371 2.82 4.58 1.90
N LEU A 372 3.83 4.99 1.15
CA LEU A 372 3.83 6.25 0.43
C LEU A 372 4.10 6.06 -1.06
N THR A 373 3.51 6.92 -1.87
CA THR A 373 4.04 7.21 -3.20
C THR A 373 4.64 8.60 -3.20
N THR A 374 5.74 8.80 -3.91
CA THR A 374 6.34 10.13 -4.08
C THR A 374 6.98 10.27 -5.47
N HIS A 375 7.02 11.50 -5.94
CA HIS A 375 7.86 11.91 -7.07
C HIS A 375 8.81 13.08 -6.70
N SER A 376 9.00 13.30 -5.39
CA SER A 376 9.87 14.36 -4.89
C SER A 376 11.29 13.84 -4.65
N PRO A 377 12.29 14.33 -5.39
CA PRO A 377 13.69 14.06 -5.11
C PRO A 377 14.12 14.49 -3.70
N VAL A 378 13.48 15.52 -3.17
CA VAL A 378 13.73 16.00 -1.80
C VAL A 378 13.34 14.96 -0.77
N ILE A 379 12.19 14.30 -0.95
CA ILE A 379 11.74 13.22 -0.06
C ILE A 379 12.69 12.03 -0.15
N VAL A 380 13.06 11.60 -1.37
CA VAL A 380 13.98 10.47 -1.57
C VAL A 380 15.29 10.68 -0.83
N LYS A 381 15.86 11.90 -0.85
CA LYS A 381 17.11 12.22 -0.16
C LYS A 381 17.03 12.17 1.39
N GLU A 382 15.84 12.16 1.96
CA GLU A 382 15.61 12.06 3.42
C GLU A 382 15.30 10.63 3.89
N LEU A 383 15.27 9.65 2.95
CA LEU A 383 14.93 8.26 3.23
C LEU A 383 16.17 7.38 3.31
N ASP A 384 16.00 6.23 3.97
CA ASP A 384 16.98 5.16 3.95
C ASP A 384 16.67 4.22 2.77
N PHE A 385 17.68 3.54 2.23
CA PHE A 385 17.51 2.67 1.07
C PHE A 385 16.46 1.58 1.29
N GLU A 386 16.45 0.99 2.47
CA GLU A 386 15.51 -0.05 2.87
C GLU A 386 14.03 0.37 2.70
N ASN A 387 13.75 1.67 2.87
CA ASN A 387 12.40 2.19 2.69
C ASN A 387 11.96 2.29 1.22
N LEU A 388 12.89 2.22 0.27
CA LEU A 388 12.61 2.52 -1.13
C LEU A 388 12.25 1.28 -1.92
N ARG A 389 11.18 1.39 -2.73
CA ARG A 389 10.83 0.44 -3.79
C ARG A 389 10.74 1.20 -5.09
N LEU A 390 11.74 1.01 -5.93
CA LEU A 390 11.82 1.64 -7.26
C LEU A 390 11.00 0.82 -8.24
N ILE A 391 10.02 1.47 -8.87
CA ILE A 391 9.22 0.89 -9.94
C ILE A 391 9.74 1.44 -11.27
N TYR A 392 10.13 0.55 -12.16
CA TYR A 392 10.58 0.87 -13.52
C TYR A 392 9.96 -0.11 -14.52
N GLU A 393 10.02 0.23 -15.79
CA GLU A 393 9.50 -0.59 -16.89
C GLU A 393 10.57 -0.75 -17.96
N ASP A 394 10.75 -1.96 -18.42
CA ASP A 394 11.62 -2.32 -19.53
C ASP A 394 10.87 -3.11 -20.60
N GLY A 395 11.56 -3.59 -21.65
CA GLY A 395 10.94 -4.40 -22.73
C GLY A 395 10.26 -5.70 -22.28
N ASN A 396 10.51 -6.14 -21.02
CA ASN A 396 9.92 -7.34 -20.43
C ASN A 396 8.72 -7.03 -19.52
N GLY A 397 8.46 -5.77 -19.21
CA GLY A 397 7.35 -5.33 -18.37
C GLY A 397 7.77 -4.50 -17.16
N LYS A 398 6.89 -4.44 -16.16
CA LYS A 398 7.14 -3.68 -14.94
C LYS A 398 7.90 -4.50 -13.91
N HIS A 399 8.90 -3.87 -13.34
CA HIS A 399 9.76 -4.44 -12.32
C HIS A 399 9.75 -3.56 -11.07
N ILE A 400 9.96 -4.21 -9.93
CA ILE A 400 10.07 -3.54 -8.64
C ILE A 400 11.38 -3.96 -8.00
N LEU A 401 12.20 -2.96 -7.73
CA LEU A 401 13.52 -3.14 -7.13
C LEU A 401 13.52 -2.62 -5.70
N SER A 402 13.86 -3.48 -4.74
CA SER A 402 14.29 -3.05 -3.41
C SER A 402 15.68 -2.45 -3.55
N VAL A 403 15.82 -1.19 -3.19
CA VAL A 403 17.10 -0.48 -3.34
C VAL A 403 17.99 -0.83 -2.14
N GLU A 404 19.14 -1.44 -2.40
CA GLU A 404 20.09 -1.81 -1.36
C GLU A 404 21.40 -1.02 -1.51
N PRO A 405 22.03 -0.58 -0.41
CA PRO A 405 23.31 0.09 -0.48
C PRO A 405 24.40 -0.90 -0.92
N ALA A 406 25.13 -0.56 -1.99
CA ALA A 406 26.35 -1.27 -2.34
C ALA A 406 27.49 -0.95 -1.36
N VAL A 407 28.62 -1.68 -1.46
CA VAL A 407 29.81 -1.50 -0.60
C VAL A 407 30.34 -0.06 -0.58
N LEU A 408 30.11 0.73 -1.64
CA LEU A 408 30.50 2.13 -1.76
C LEU A 408 29.31 3.11 -1.73
N GLN A 409 28.20 2.73 -1.09
CA GLN A 409 26.97 3.52 -1.05
C GLN A 409 26.28 3.68 -2.43
N TYR A 410 26.54 2.77 -3.36
CA TYR A 410 25.81 2.68 -4.62
C TYR A 410 24.84 1.48 -4.59
N PRO A 411 23.64 1.59 -5.18
CA PRO A 411 23.14 2.79 -5.83
C PRO A 411 23.00 3.97 -4.83
N SER A 412 23.29 5.20 -5.29
CA SER A 412 23.08 6.40 -4.48
C SER A 412 21.64 6.89 -4.57
N LEU A 413 21.23 7.74 -3.61
CA LEU A 413 19.92 8.40 -3.70
C LEU A 413 19.81 9.35 -4.89
N ASN A 414 20.94 9.91 -5.40
CA ASN A 414 20.95 10.67 -6.63
C ASN A 414 20.74 9.77 -7.86
N GLU A 415 21.25 8.54 -7.85
CA GLU A 415 20.95 7.56 -8.88
C GLU A 415 19.48 7.16 -8.90
N VAL A 416 18.89 6.90 -7.73
CA VAL A 416 17.44 6.63 -7.62
C VAL A 416 16.63 7.78 -8.22
N ASN A 417 16.99 9.03 -7.92
CA ASN A 417 16.33 10.21 -8.48
C ASN A 417 16.52 10.33 -9.99
N TYR A 418 17.71 10.00 -10.49
CA TYR A 418 17.99 9.99 -11.93
C TYR A 418 17.10 8.96 -12.65
N VAL A 419 17.07 7.73 -12.17
CA VAL A 419 16.28 6.65 -12.79
C VAL A 419 14.77 6.87 -12.61
N ALA A 420 14.33 7.26 -11.40
CA ALA A 420 12.92 7.42 -11.09
C ALA A 420 12.28 8.66 -11.75
N TYR A 421 13.03 9.76 -11.87
CA TYR A 421 12.46 11.06 -12.24
C TYR A 421 13.17 11.75 -13.41
N GLY A 422 14.26 11.17 -13.91
CA GLY A 422 15.10 11.81 -14.91
C GLY A 422 15.81 13.07 -14.38
N GLU A 423 16.09 13.14 -13.07
CA GLU A 423 16.71 14.29 -12.43
C GLU A 423 18.19 14.36 -12.77
N ILE A 424 18.58 15.32 -13.60
CA ILE A 424 19.95 15.55 -14.06
C ILE A 424 20.60 16.58 -13.15
N THR A 425 21.52 16.12 -12.25
CA THR A 425 22.16 16.98 -11.25
C THR A 425 23.69 16.95 -11.33
N GLU A 426 24.30 18.07 -10.91
CA GLU A 426 25.74 18.17 -10.75
C GLU A 426 26.26 17.25 -9.65
N GLU A 427 25.45 17.03 -8.60
CA GLU A 427 25.77 16.11 -7.51
C GLU A 427 25.93 14.69 -8.03
N TYR A 428 25.00 14.21 -8.86
CA TYR A 428 25.07 12.87 -9.42
C TYR A 428 26.26 12.71 -10.37
N HIS A 429 26.52 13.72 -11.20
CA HIS A 429 27.73 13.75 -12.03
C HIS A 429 28.99 13.60 -11.19
N ASN A 430 29.10 14.34 -10.08
CA ASN A 430 30.26 14.28 -9.19
C ASN A 430 30.41 12.94 -8.48
N GLU A 431 29.31 12.30 -8.10
CA GLU A 431 29.31 10.95 -7.53
C GLU A 431 29.88 9.92 -8.52
N LEU A 432 29.35 9.90 -9.75
CA LEU A 432 29.84 8.98 -10.79
C LEU A 432 31.32 9.19 -11.10
N TYR A 433 31.72 10.45 -11.19
CA TYR A 433 33.14 10.79 -11.41
C TYR A 433 34.01 10.28 -10.25
N GLY A 434 33.59 10.55 -9.01
CA GLY A 434 34.28 10.07 -7.82
C GLY A 434 34.34 8.53 -7.74
N PHE A 435 33.31 7.84 -8.19
CA PHE A 435 33.32 6.39 -8.28
C PHE A 435 34.37 5.89 -9.31
N LEU A 436 34.42 6.47 -10.51
CA LEU A 436 35.44 6.13 -11.51
C LEU A 436 36.87 6.38 -11.00
N GLU A 437 37.03 7.45 -10.22
CA GLU A 437 38.34 7.83 -9.62
C GLU A 437 38.74 6.83 -8.53
N PHE A 438 37.78 6.44 -7.65
CA PHE A 438 38.01 5.48 -6.59
C PHE A 438 38.36 4.09 -7.13
N GLN A 439 37.65 3.62 -8.16
CA GLN A 439 37.92 2.34 -8.83
C GLN A 439 39.19 2.38 -9.70
N GLN A 440 39.87 3.52 -9.82
CA GLN A 440 41.02 3.71 -10.68
C GLN A 440 40.71 3.55 -12.18
N TRP A 441 39.45 3.59 -12.58
CA TRP A 441 38.98 3.43 -13.97
C TRP A 441 38.98 4.75 -14.75
N LEU A 442 39.15 5.90 -14.10
CA LEU A 442 39.00 7.20 -14.71
C LEU A 442 39.96 7.44 -15.88
N ASN A 443 41.18 6.95 -15.79
CA ASN A 443 42.15 7.09 -16.86
C ASN A 443 41.77 6.30 -18.11
N ASP A 444 41.29 5.05 -17.91
CA ASP A 444 40.83 4.20 -19.01
C ASP A 444 39.56 4.77 -19.63
N TYR A 445 38.64 5.28 -18.83
CA TYR A 445 37.41 5.95 -19.26
C TYR A 445 37.68 7.10 -20.23
N LYS A 446 38.76 7.87 -20.03
CA LYS A 446 39.13 9.02 -20.84
C LYS A 446 39.79 8.65 -22.18
N ILE A 447 40.22 7.42 -22.38
CA ILE A 447 40.91 6.99 -23.60
C ILE A 447 39.96 7.05 -24.80
N GLY A 448 40.41 7.75 -25.87
CA GLY A 448 39.67 7.84 -27.12
C GLY A 448 38.50 8.84 -27.15
N ARG A 449 38.18 9.48 -26.02
CA ARG A 449 37.10 10.49 -25.98
C ARG A 449 37.47 11.80 -26.65
N PRO A 450 36.53 12.44 -27.36
CA PRO A 450 36.76 13.76 -27.97
C PRO A 450 37.15 14.79 -26.92
N LYS A 451 38.13 15.63 -27.23
CA LYS A 451 38.61 16.68 -26.33
C LYS A 451 38.28 18.06 -26.87
N ARG A 452 38.01 19.01 -25.97
CA ARG A 452 37.81 20.43 -26.26
C ARG A 452 38.68 21.30 -25.39
N SER A 453 39.00 22.51 -25.88
CA SER A 453 39.83 23.48 -25.16
C SER A 453 39.08 24.05 -23.96
N TYR A 454 39.75 24.09 -22.81
CA TYR A 454 39.29 24.74 -21.59
C TYR A 454 40.33 25.73 -21.13
N LEU A 455 39.94 26.99 -20.96
CA LEU A 455 40.80 28.05 -20.48
C LEU A 455 40.82 28.05 -18.96
N TYR A 456 41.85 27.48 -18.37
CA TYR A 456 42.04 27.47 -16.93
C TYR A 456 42.71 28.74 -16.45
N VAL A 457 42.08 29.51 -15.58
CA VAL A 457 42.58 30.77 -15.03
C VAL A 457 42.78 30.61 -13.53
N LYS A 458 44.01 30.81 -13.03
CA LYS A 458 44.34 30.77 -11.61
C LYS A 458 45.36 31.85 -11.29
N ASN A 459 45.06 32.73 -10.32
CA ASN A 459 45.95 33.81 -9.86
C ASN A 459 46.53 34.68 -11.02
N GLY A 460 45.70 34.99 -12.00
CA GLY A 460 46.11 35.78 -13.17
C GLY A 460 46.90 35.00 -14.24
N ASN A 461 47.25 33.76 -13.99
CA ASN A 461 47.88 32.88 -14.98
C ASN A 461 46.83 32.10 -15.76
N THR A 462 47.01 32.03 -17.06
CA THR A 462 46.08 31.32 -17.96
C THR A 462 46.79 30.14 -18.60
N LYS A 463 46.10 28.96 -18.56
CA LYS A 463 46.57 27.73 -19.21
C LYS A 463 45.43 27.13 -20.04
N ILE A 464 45.74 26.70 -21.25
CA ILE A 464 44.78 25.93 -22.05
C ILE A 464 44.94 24.44 -21.71
N LEU A 465 43.86 23.83 -21.30
CA LEU A 465 43.71 22.39 -21.10
C LEU A 465 42.88 21.82 -22.24
N ASN A 466 43.16 20.59 -22.64
CA ASN A 466 42.31 19.82 -23.55
C ASN A 466 41.60 18.74 -22.77
N LEU A 467 40.32 18.95 -22.47
CA LEU A 467 39.50 18.14 -21.60
C LEU A 467 38.44 17.39 -22.43
N ASP A 468 38.13 16.15 -22.05
CA ASP A 468 36.91 15.50 -22.52
C ASP A 468 35.65 16.15 -21.92
N LEU A 469 34.48 15.75 -22.36
CA LEU A 469 33.22 16.35 -21.90
C LEU A 469 33.05 16.24 -20.38
N THR A 470 33.36 15.10 -19.81
CA THR A 470 33.18 14.82 -18.37
C THR A 470 34.12 15.69 -17.52
N GLU A 471 35.39 15.78 -17.90
CA GLU A 471 36.34 16.69 -17.22
C GLU A 471 35.94 18.17 -17.40
N TYR A 472 35.46 18.55 -18.60
CA TYR A 472 35.00 19.91 -18.86
C TYR A 472 33.83 20.31 -17.97
N VAL A 473 32.80 19.44 -17.84
CA VAL A 473 31.67 19.65 -16.96
C VAL A 473 32.15 19.73 -15.50
N ARG A 474 32.96 18.76 -15.05
CA ARG A 474 33.50 18.75 -13.69
C ARG A 474 34.28 20.03 -13.36
N HIS A 475 35.12 20.48 -14.26
CA HIS A 475 35.90 21.74 -14.05
C HIS A 475 34.97 22.94 -13.85
N GLN A 476 33.87 23.03 -14.58
CA GLN A 476 32.94 24.15 -14.43
C GLN A 476 32.12 24.06 -13.15
N ILE A 477 31.72 22.86 -12.72
CA ILE A 477 31.04 22.63 -11.44
C ILE A 477 31.95 23.07 -10.27
N HIS A 478 33.24 22.70 -10.33
CA HIS A 478 34.20 23.01 -9.26
C HIS A 478 34.79 24.40 -9.30
N HIS A 479 34.72 25.07 -10.46
CA HIS A 479 35.27 26.41 -10.71
C HIS A 479 34.24 27.35 -11.33
N PRO A 480 33.10 27.59 -10.64
CA PRO A 480 32.04 28.45 -11.15
C PRO A 480 32.46 29.90 -11.36
N GLU A 481 33.54 30.32 -10.70
CA GLU A 481 34.15 31.64 -10.88
C GLU A 481 34.86 31.83 -12.24
N ASN A 482 35.14 30.76 -12.99
CA ASN A 482 35.81 30.82 -14.27
C ASN A 482 34.83 31.06 -15.43
N HIS A 483 34.51 32.31 -15.69
CA HIS A 483 33.60 32.72 -16.77
C HIS A 483 34.24 32.78 -18.15
N SER A 484 35.52 32.35 -18.32
CA SER A 484 36.24 32.41 -19.59
C SER A 484 35.85 31.31 -20.58
N ASN A 485 35.05 30.34 -20.16
CA ASN A 485 34.62 29.23 -20.98
C ASN A 485 33.10 29.26 -21.18
N THR A 486 32.61 28.71 -22.29
CA THR A 486 31.18 28.51 -22.49
C THR A 486 30.67 27.53 -21.44
N HIS A 487 29.61 27.91 -20.71
CA HIS A 487 29.03 27.04 -19.71
C HIS A 487 28.43 25.80 -20.38
N PHE A 488 28.54 24.64 -19.73
CA PHE A 488 27.91 23.42 -20.22
C PHE A 488 26.40 23.56 -20.21
N THR A 489 25.74 22.88 -21.14
CA THR A 489 24.28 22.78 -21.20
C THR A 489 23.80 21.61 -20.38
N ILE A 490 22.49 21.61 -20.02
CA ILE A 490 21.86 20.46 -19.34
C ILE A 490 21.98 19.16 -20.19
N GLY A 491 21.95 19.29 -21.52
CA GLY A 491 22.17 18.16 -22.43
C GLY A 491 23.60 17.61 -22.37
N GLU A 492 24.60 18.46 -22.21
CA GLU A 492 26.00 18.04 -22.04
C GLU A 492 26.22 17.40 -20.67
N LEU A 493 25.56 17.89 -19.61
CA LEU A 493 25.56 17.26 -18.29
C LEU A 493 24.93 15.85 -18.34
N LYS A 494 23.76 15.74 -18.99
CA LYS A 494 23.07 14.46 -19.22
C LYS A 494 23.98 13.49 -19.97
N GLN A 495 24.56 13.92 -21.11
CA GLN A 495 25.44 13.06 -21.90
C GLN A 495 26.66 12.59 -21.11
N SER A 496 27.25 13.45 -20.29
CA SER A 496 28.37 13.06 -19.43
C SER A 496 27.98 12.02 -18.36
N ILE A 497 26.81 12.17 -17.75
CA ILE A 497 26.24 11.19 -16.79
C ILE A 497 26.03 9.84 -17.51
N GLU A 498 25.36 9.84 -18.65
CA GLU A 498 25.10 8.63 -19.44
C GLU A 498 26.39 7.94 -19.88
N ASP A 499 27.37 8.69 -20.34
CA ASP A 499 28.67 8.15 -20.73
C ASP A 499 29.40 7.45 -19.56
N MET A 500 29.36 8.04 -18.36
CA MET A 500 29.94 7.44 -17.16
C MET A 500 29.14 6.18 -16.72
N ARG A 501 27.82 6.25 -16.69
CA ARG A 501 26.95 5.11 -16.34
C ARG A 501 27.19 3.93 -17.27
N ASN A 502 27.19 4.15 -18.59
CA ASN A 502 27.43 3.11 -19.58
C ASN A 502 28.82 2.47 -19.43
N TYR A 503 29.82 3.27 -19.14
CA TYR A 503 31.18 2.76 -18.91
C TYR A 503 31.24 1.93 -17.62
N ILE A 504 30.67 2.42 -16.52
CA ILE A 504 30.61 1.71 -15.24
C ILE A 504 29.89 0.37 -15.43
N ARG A 505 28.73 0.36 -16.11
CA ARG A 505 27.98 -0.87 -16.39
C ARG A 505 28.82 -1.90 -17.15
N SER A 506 29.49 -1.48 -18.22
CA SER A 506 30.33 -2.37 -19.01
C SER A 506 31.51 -2.97 -18.24
N ARG A 507 32.01 -2.25 -17.22
CA ARG A 507 33.10 -2.75 -16.36
C ARG A 507 32.57 -3.62 -15.23
N ALA A 508 31.43 -3.26 -14.64
CA ALA A 508 30.80 -3.99 -13.55
C ALA A 508 30.42 -5.41 -13.97
N GLU A 509 29.83 -5.57 -15.16
CA GLU A 509 29.53 -6.88 -15.76
C GLU A 509 30.79 -7.79 -15.88
N ALA A 510 31.94 -7.18 -16.17
CA ALA A 510 33.19 -7.91 -16.36
C ALA A 510 33.88 -8.28 -15.03
N GLU A 511 33.67 -7.53 -13.97
CA GLU A 511 34.37 -7.63 -12.69
C GLU A 511 33.47 -8.10 -11.54
N GLU A 512 32.19 -8.43 -11.82
CA GLU A 512 31.16 -8.88 -10.84
C GLU A 512 31.00 -7.93 -9.65
N ILE A 513 31.03 -6.62 -9.91
CA ILE A 513 30.82 -5.58 -8.90
C ILE A 513 29.52 -4.81 -9.20
N TRP A 514 29.19 -3.83 -8.33
CA TRP A 514 27.99 -3.02 -8.51
C TRP A 514 27.89 -2.40 -9.93
N GLU A 515 26.73 -2.48 -10.49
CA GLU A 515 26.35 -1.84 -11.74
C GLU A 515 25.19 -0.85 -11.54
N PRO A 516 25.11 0.22 -12.34
CA PRO A 516 24.01 1.18 -12.27
C PRO A 516 22.65 0.51 -12.52
N ILE A 517 21.60 1.01 -11.86
CA ILE A 517 20.22 0.60 -12.13
C ILE A 517 19.93 0.74 -13.64
N PRO A 518 19.34 -0.27 -14.30
CA PRO A 518 18.99 -0.20 -15.71
C PRO A 518 18.15 1.05 -16.03
N ASP A 519 18.44 1.69 -17.14
CA ASP A 519 17.63 2.81 -17.61
C ASP A 519 16.27 2.27 -18.10
N ASP A 520 15.21 2.99 -17.77
CA ASP A 520 13.92 2.77 -18.39
C ASP A 520 14.02 3.13 -19.88
N GLU A 521 13.60 2.26 -20.81
CA GLU A 521 13.71 2.44 -22.27
C GLU A 521 13.07 3.74 -22.81
N ASN A 522 12.38 4.48 -21.94
CA ASN A 522 11.67 5.72 -22.28
C ASN A 522 12.25 6.99 -21.60
N ILE A 523 13.50 7.00 -21.11
CA ILE A 523 14.14 8.22 -20.57
C ILE A 523 14.64 9.17 -21.67
#